data_0a9af049c6138458462e89bfc424ce78
#
_entry.id   0a9af049c6138458462e89bfc424ce78
#
_cell.length_a   1.000
_cell.length_b   1.000
_cell.length_c   1.000
_cell.angle_alpha   90.00
_cell.angle_beta   90.00
_cell.angle_gamma   90.00
#
_symmetry.space_group_name_H-M   'P 1'
#
loop_
_entity.id
_entity.type
_entity.pdbx_description
1 polymer ?
#
loop_
_entity_poly.entity_id
_entity_poly.type
_entity_poly.pdbx_seq_one_letter_code
_entity_poly.pdbx_strand_id
1 'polypeptide(L)'
;MKKQTIAGVLTAALACLFFGSLYVSTLWPGRADGGEAAPGALKTGLAVQSTASAGQDAADGAAGYTQSESVAAAVLVDGDGRLVELKLDIVQPQVAIGADGAIQTQADAAFPTKMELGDEYGMRAYSGIGKEWYEQAGALADYVAGMTAAEITGIAVGEDGKATDADLLSGCTIAIADYLPLIAAAMDGAQDLGAEAGDTLGLGIQTVLGDSAAATAEGEGRAQTDTTLAAVSRDAGGSITSCLIDCVQAPIAFDAQGAVQTQSGTEFVSKRAAGDEYGMKEYSGIGREWYEQADAFARFITGKSIGEVTGIAVGEDGKSTDADLLSGCTIAVGDFIAAVEKAMA
;
A
#
# COMPACT_ATOMS: atom_id res chain seq x y z
N MET A 1 39.24 -9.58 -13.83
CA MET A 1 38.13 -9.17 -12.97
C MET A 1 37.56 -7.89 -13.54
N LYS A 2 36.50 -7.96 -14.33
CA LYS A 2 35.79 -6.80 -14.90
C LYS A 2 34.47 -6.70 -14.15
N LYS A 3 34.25 -5.57 -13.47
CA LYS A 3 32.95 -5.22 -12.89
C LYS A 3 31.98 -5.00 -14.05
N GLN A 4 30.95 -5.82 -14.13
CA GLN A 4 29.81 -5.56 -14.98
C GLN A 4 28.86 -4.61 -14.23
N THR A 5 28.79 -3.42 -14.74
CA THR A 5 27.82 -2.40 -14.35
C THR A 5 26.48 -2.80 -15.00
N ILE A 6 25.50 -3.12 -14.20
CA ILE A 6 24.12 -3.32 -14.69
C ILE A 6 23.56 -1.93 -14.91
N ALA A 7 23.60 -1.46 -16.15
CA ALA A 7 22.85 -0.29 -16.58
C ALA A 7 21.45 -0.78 -16.99
N GLY A 8 20.53 -0.80 -16.05
CA GLY A 8 19.10 -0.93 -16.33
C GLY A 8 18.61 0.36 -16.98
N VAL A 9 18.26 0.30 -18.25
CA VAL A 9 17.71 1.43 -18.99
C VAL A 9 16.29 1.70 -18.49
N LEU A 10 16.13 2.76 -17.69
CA LEU A 10 14.83 3.35 -17.40
C LEU A 10 14.40 4.18 -18.63
N THR A 11 13.70 3.55 -19.56
CA THR A 11 12.89 4.27 -20.56
C THR A 11 11.42 4.12 -20.15
N ALA A 12 11.01 4.86 -19.12
CA ALA A 12 9.60 5.08 -18.86
C ALA A 12 9.12 6.17 -19.82
N ALA A 13 8.62 5.77 -20.99
CA ALA A 13 7.78 6.65 -21.81
C ALA A 13 6.43 6.76 -21.10
N LEU A 14 6.20 7.91 -20.48
CA LEU A 14 4.94 8.31 -19.85
C LEU A 14 3.87 8.42 -20.95
N ALA A 15 3.06 7.39 -21.14
CA ALA A 15 1.81 7.49 -21.86
C ALA A 15 0.69 7.59 -20.83
N CYS A 16 0.40 8.81 -20.36
CA CYS A 16 -0.82 9.12 -19.63
C CYS A 16 -2.00 8.98 -20.58
N LEU A 17 -2.67 7.83 -20.57
CA LEU A 17 -4.00 7.69 -21.14
C LEU A 17 -5.01 8.08 -20.05
N PHE A 18 -5.64 9.23 -20.24
CA PHE A 18 -6.79 9.67 -19.46
C PHE A 18 -7.95 8.66 -19.65
N PHE A 19 -8.15 7.79 -18.68
CA PHE A 19 -9.44 7.18 -18.45
C PHE A 19 -10.02 7.81 -17.19
N GLY A 20 -11.05 8.65 -17.41
CA GLY A 20 -11.89 9.13 -16.33
C GLY A 20 -12.58 7.95 -15.65
N SER A 21 -11.98 7.43 -14.62
CA SER A 21 -12.58 6.43 -13.75
C SER A 21 -13.65 7.12 -12.93
N LEU A 22 -14.92 6.71 -13.12
CA LEU A 22 -15.98 7.07 -12.18
C LEU A 22 -15.62 6.36 -10.85
N TYR A 23 -15.11 7.14 -9.92
CA TYR A 23 -14.99 6.71 -8.52
C TYR A 23 -16.40 6.44 -7.99
N VAL A 24 -16.83 5.20 -8.00
CA VAL A 24 -17.91 4.76 -7.14
C VAL A 24 -17.28 4.61 -5.76
N SER A 25 -17.43 5.64 -4.93
CA SER A 25 -17.16 5.53 -3.51
C SER A 25 -18.11 4.46 -2.96
N THR A 26 -17.63 3.23 -2.86
CA THR A 26 -18.28 2.24 -2.02
C THR A 26 -18.14 2.74 -0.60
N LEU A 27 -19.18 3.41 -0.13
CA LEU A 27 -19.31 3.83 1.26
C LEU A 27 -19.08 2.59 2.13
N TRP A 28 -17.97 2.62 2.83
CA TRP A 28 -17.66 1.73 3.92
C TRP A 28 -18.87 1.62 4.85
N PRO A 29 -19.34 0.42 5.24
CA PRO A 29 -20.31 0.30 6.30
C PRO A 29 -19.62 0.57 7.64
N GLY A 30 -19.15 1.80 7.83
CA GLY A 30 -18.68 2.31 9.10
C GLY A 30 -19.83 2.38 10.06
N ARG A 31 -19.68 1.74 11.18
CA ARG A 31 -20.59 1.85 12.32
C ARG A 31 -20.58 3.31 12.76
N ALA A 32 -21.66 4.02 12.48
CA ALA A 32 -21.87 5.37 13.00
C ALA A 32 -22.13 5.28 14.51
N ASP A 33 -21.07 5.29 15.30
CA ASP A 33 -21.19 5.70 16.70
C ASP A 33 -21.01 7.21 16.74
N GLY A 34 -22.12 7.95 16.65
CA GLY A 34 -22.20 9.39 16.76
C GLY A 34 -21.96 9.87 18.20
N GLY A 35 -20.80 9.56 18.76
CA GLY A 35 -20.28 10.21 19.97
C GLY A 35 -19.43 11.42 19.57
N GLU A 36 -19.65 12.55 20.23
CA GLU A 36 -18.78 13.72 20.12
C GLU A 36 -17.35 13.28 20.50
N ALA A 37 -16.40 13.44 19.57
CA ALA A 37 -15.00 13.03 19.80
C ALA A 37 -14.45 13.76 21.03
N ALA A 38 -13.70 13.06 21.88
CA ALA A 38 -13.00 13.68 22.99
C ALA A 38 -12.04 14.78 22.47
N PRO A 39 -11.86 15.90 23.19
CA PRO A 39 -10.91 16.91 22.78
C PRO A 39 -9.51 16.30 22.64
N GLY A 40 -8.93 16.36 21.43
CA GLY A 40 -7.63 15.80 21.11
C GLY A 40 -7.66 14.42 20.47
N ALA A 41 -8.81 13.74 20.36
CA ALA A 41 -8.93 12.47 19.65
C ALA A 41 -8.70 12.68 18.14
N LEU A 42 -7.91 11.78 17.55
CA LEU A 42 -7.65 11.72 16.12
C LEU A 42 -8.24 10.42 15.53
N LYS A 43 -8.59 10.49 14.27
CA LYS A 43 -9.01 9.31 13.51
C LYS A 43 -7.87 8.85 12.62
N THR A 44 -7.68 7.53 12.53
CA THR A 44 -6.67 6.90 11.65
C THR A 44 -7.34 6.38 10.40
N GLY A 45 -6.81 6.75 9.24
CA GLY A 45 -7.28 6.30 7.93
C GLY A 45 -6.18 5.63 7.13
N LEU A 46 -6.57 4.71 6.26
CA LEU A 46 -5.71 4.02 5.31
C LEU A 46 -6.46 3.80 4.02
N ALA A 47 -5.85 4.16 2.89
CA ALA A 47 -6.36 3.81 1.58
C ALA A 47 -5.22 3.30 0.70
N VAL A 48 -5.55 2.39 -0.21
CA VAL A 48 -4.64 1.84 -1.20
C VAL A 48 -5.32 1.78 -2.57
N GLN A 49 -4.58 2.17 -3.60
CA GLN A 49 -4.92 1.92 -4.99
C GLN A 49 -3.86 1.00 -5.57
N SER A 50 -4.28 -0.10 -6.18
CA SER A 50 -3.37 -1.06 -6.79
C SER A 50 -3.79 -1.38 -8.21
N THR A 51 -2.81 -1.37 -9.13
CA THR A 51 -3.05 -1.63 -10.55
C THR A 51 -1.96 -2.51 -11.14
N ALA A 52 -2.29 -3.23 -12.22
CA ALA A 52 -1.28 -3.78 -13.10
C ALA A 52 -0.59 -2.62 -13.82
N SER A 53 0.71 -2.47 -13.65
CA SER A 53 1.50 -1.49 -14.39
C SER A 53 2.13 -2.12 -15.64
N ALA A 54 2.94 -1.36 -16.39
CA ALA A 54 3.54 -1.85 -17.62
C ALA A 54 4.56 -2.97 -17.33
N GLY A 55 4.23 -4.20 -17.70
CA GLY A 55 5.15 -5.33 -17.75
C GLY A 55 5.98 -5.32 -19.03
N GLN A 56 6.90 -6.27 -19.11
CA GLN A 56 7.69 -6.52 -20.30
C GLN A 56 7.60 -8.01 -20.65
N ASP A 57 7.25 -8.30 -21.89
CA ASP A 57 7.24 -9.68 -22.39
C ASP A 57 8.66 -10.26 -22.43
N ALA A 58 8.78 -11.56 -22.18
CA ALA A 58 10.02 -12.28 -22.43
C ALA A 58 10.30 -12.33 -23.94
N ALA A 59 11.53 -12.03 -24.37
CA ALA A 59 11.90 -12.01 -25.77
C ALA A 59 13.38 -12.37 -25.97
N ASP A 60 13.71 -12.98 -27.09
CA ASP A 60 15.08 -13.29 -27.52
C ASP A 60 15.93 -14.05 -26.48
N GLY A 61 15.27 -14.88 -25.64
CA GLY A 61 15.92 -15.62 -24.56
C GLY A 61 16.18 -14.79 -23.29
N ALA A 62 15.77 -13.51 -23.27
CA ALA A 62 15.77 -12.68 -22.08
C ALA A 62 14.45 -12.84 -21.31
N ALA A 63 14.53 -12.78 -19.98
CA ALA A 63 13.35 -12.76 -19.15
C ALA A 63 12.56 -11.45 -19.34
N GLY A 64 11.23 -11.57 -19.35
CA GLY A 64 10.31 -10.47 -19.14
C GLY A 64 10.00 -10.28 -17.66
N TYR A 65 9.05 -9.42 -17.36
CA TYR A 65 8.51 -9.26 -16.01
C TYR A 65 7.06 -8.78 -16.05
N THR A 66 6.28 -9.18 -15.04
CA THR A 66 5.04 -8.50 -14.68
C THR A 66 5.34 -7.45 -13.62
N GLN A 67 4.53 -6.40 -13.57
CA GLN A 67 4.63 -5.37 -12.54
C GLN A 67 3.25 -4.94 -12.07
N SER A 68 3.05 -4.90 -10.77
CA SER A 68 1.96 -4.16 -10.14
C SER A 68 2.49 -2.87 -9.54
N GLU A 69 1.59 -1.92 -9.29
CA GLU A 69 1.89 -0.71 -8.53
C GLU A 69 0.82 -0.56 -7.47
N SER A 70 1.23 -0.38 -6.22
CA SER A 70 0.34 -0.07 -5.11
C SER A 70 0.77 1.26 -4.50
N VAL A 71 -0.14 2.24 -4.55
CA VAL A 71 -0.01 3.55 -3.91
C VAL A 71 -0.82 3.52 -2.64
N ALA A 72 -0.21 3.89 -1.51
CA ALA A 72 -0.85 3.87 -0.20
C ALA A 72 -0.79 5.24 0.47
N ALA A 73 -1.90 5.63 1.11
CA ALA A 73 -1.99 6.81 1.95
C ALA A 73 -2.50 6.43 3.35
N ALA A 74 -1.71 6.73 4.38
CA ALA A 74 -2.13 6.69 5.77
C ALA A 74 -2.31 8.11 6.29
N VAL A 75 -3.35 8.36 7.07
CA VAL A 75 -3.70 9.68 7.56
C VAL A 75 -4.09 9.68 9.03
N LEU A 76 -3.78 10.79 9.73
CA LEU A 76 -4.45 11.19 10.96
C LEU A 76 -5.35 12.40 10.65
N VAL A 77 -6.59 12.35 11.13
CA VAL A 77 -7.63 13.37 10.88
C VAL A 77 -8.20 13.83 12.20
N ASP A 78 -8.34 15.15 12.39
CA ASP A 78 -8.91 15.72 13.60
C ASP A 78 -10.45 15.67 13.63
N GLY A 79 -11.03 16.15 14.73
CA GLY A 79 -12.49 16.19 14.93
C GLY A 79 -13.24 17.10 13.96
N ASP A 80 -12.56 18.02 13.30
CA ASP A 80 -13.12 18.95 12.30
C ASP A 80 -12.97 18.37 10.87
N GLY A 81 -12.43 17.16 10.72
CA GLY A 81 -12.20 16.49 9.42
C GLY A 81 -11.00 17.06 8.67
N ARG A 82 -10.05 17.66 9.37
CA ARG A 82 -8.82 18.18 8.78
C ARG A 82 -7.67 17.20 8.92
N LEU A 83 -6.86 17.13 7.88
CA LEU A 83 -5.66 16.31 7.85
C LEU A 83 -4.63 16.83 8.87
N VAL A 84 -4.23 15.99 9.81
CA VAL A 84 -3.18 16.30 10.79
C VAL A 84 -1.83 15.80 10.31
N GLU A 85 -1.77 14.56 9.82
CA GLU A 85 -0.55 13.94 9.29
C GLU A 85 -0.89 13.03 8.11
N LEU A 86 -0.01 13.02 7.11
CA LEU A 86 -0.06 12.14 5.93
C LEU A 86 1.26 11.38 5.80
N LYS A 87 1.14 10.08 5.58
CA LYS A 87 2.21 9.24 5.01
C LYS A 87 1.74 8.71 3.66
N LEU A 88 2.56 8.94 2.64
CA LEU A 88 2.33 8.45 1.28
C LEU A 88 3.52 7.58 0.89
N ASP A 89 3.26 6.39 0.34
CA ASP A 89 4.31 5.52 -0.16
C ASP A 89 3.82 4.67 -1.34
N ILE A 90 4.76 4.12 -2.12
CA ILE A 90 4.49 3.33 -3.33
C ILE A 90 5.41 2.13 -3.37
N VAL A 91 4.85 0.97 -3.66
CA VAL A 91 5.61 -0.22 -4.02
C VAL A 91 5.33 -0.62 -5.46
N GLN A 92 6.39 -0.99 -6.21
CA GLN A 92 6.32 -1.40 -7.62
C GLN A 92 7.02 -2.75 -7.81
N PRO A 93 6.46 -3.84 -7.26
CA PRO A 93 7.08 -5.15 -7.36
C PRO A 93 7.11 -5.65 -8.80
N GLN A 94 8.27 -6.15 -9.22
CA GLN A 94 8.47 -6.82 -10.50
C GLN A 94 8.71 -8.31 -10.30
N VAL A 95 7.93 -9.13 -10.99
CA VAL A 95 8.10 -10.59 -10.99
C VAL A 95 8.65 -11.02 -12.33
N ALA A 96 9.90 -11.51 -12.34
CA ALA A 96 10.58 -11.95 -13.56
C ALA A 96 9.98 -13.27 -14.07
N ILE A 97 9.77 -13.34 -15.40
CA ILE A 97 9.18 -14.46 -16.09
C ILE A 97 10.09 -14.88 -17.25
N GLY A 98 10.42 -16.16 -17.32
CA GLY A 98 11.19 -16.74 -18.42
C GLY A 98 10.39 -16.88 -19.71
N ALA A 99 11.08 -16.97 -20.85
CA ALA A 99 10.48 -17.28 -22.16
C ALA A 99 9.89 -18.70 -22.24
N ASP A 100 10.06 -19.49 -21.21
CA ASP A 100 9.46 -20.82 -21.00
C ASP A 100 8.23 -20.79 -20.07
N GLY A 101 7.75 -19.59 -19.73
CA GLY A 101 6.62 -19.39 -18.81
C GLY A 101 6.94 -19.71 -17.35
N ALA A 102 8.21 -19.87 -16.97
CA ALA A 102 8.61 -20.09 -15.58
C ALA A 102 8.76 -18.77 -14.82
N ILE A 103 8.32 -18.74 -13.55
CA ILE A 103 8.60 -17.64 -12.63
C ILE A 103 10.05 -17.75 -12.17
N GLN A 104 10.83 -16.69 -12.37
CA GLN A 104 12.25 -16.63 -12.04
C GLN A 104 12.55 -15.86 -10.75
N THR A 105 11.60 -15.04 -10.28
CA THR A 105 11.69 -14.36 -8.99
C THR A 105 11.66 -15.36 -7.85
N GLN A 106 12.59 -15.25 -6.92
CA GLN A 106 12.68 -16.13 -5.75
C GLN A 106 11.52 -15.85 -4.78
N ALA A 107 11.09 -16.89 -4.06
CA ALA A 107 9.95 -16.77 -3.13
C ALA A 107 10.22 -15.78 -1.96
N ASP A 108 11.48 -15.57 -1.61
CA ASP A 108 11.95 -14.66 -0.55
C ASP A 108 12.45 -13.31 -1.10
N ALA A 109 12.11 -12.97 -2.36
CA ALA A 109 12.48 -11.70 -2.96
C ALA A 109 11.92 -10.53 -2.16
N ALA A 110 12.76 -9.52 -1.93
CA ALA A 110 12.35 -8.27 -1.30
C ALA A 110 11.82 -7.30 -2.36
N PHE A 111 10.74 -6.61 -2.04
CA PHE A 111 10.14 -5.55 -2.86
C PHE A 111 10.10 -4.24 -2.07
N PRO A 112 11.21 -3.48 -2.04
CA PRO A 112 11.26 -2.23 -1.30
C PRO A 112 10.33 -1.18 -1.90
N THR A 113 9.77 -0.33 -1.03
CA THR A 113 8.97 0.83 -1.43
C THR A 113 9.84 1.98 -1.90
N LYS A 114 9.24 3.02 -2.47
CA LYS A 114 9.99 4.25 -2.85
C LYS A 114 10.57 4.97 -1.65
N MET A 115 9.86 4.95 -0.51
CA MET A 115 10.38 5.51 0.75
C MET A 115 11.58 4.71 1.26
N GLU A 116 11.50 3.37 1.25
CA GLU A 116 12.59 2.49 1.67
C GLU A 116 13.82 2.60 0.77
N LEU A 117 13.63 2.78 -0.53
CA LEU A 117 14.71 3.01 -1.49
C LEU A 117 15.39 4.37 -1.25
N GLY A 118 14.66 5.38 -0.77
CA GLY A 118 15.22 6.69 -0.52
C GLY A 118 16.00 7.24 -1.73
N ASP A 119 17.29 7.57 -1.51
CA ASP A 119 18.18 8.06 -2.57
C ASP A 119 18.50 7.00 -3.66
N GLU A 120 18.34 5.71 -3.36
CA GLU A 120 18.56 4.62 -4.33
C GLU A 120 17.46 4.55 -5.39
N TYR A 121 16.29 5.17 -5.15
CA TYR A 121 15.25 5.31 -6.17
C TYR A 121 15.72 6.14 -7.36
N GLY A 122 16.61 7.10 -7.14
CA GLY A 122 17.40 7.80 -8.17
C GLY A 122 16.62 8.84 -8.95
N MET A 123 15.47 9.32 -8.46
CA MET A 123 14.68 10.36 -9.14
C MET A 123 15.41 11.69 -9.21
N ARG A 124 16.27 12.02 -8.25
CA ARG A 124 17.00 13.30 -8.17
C ARG A 124 17.70 13.67 -9.48
N ALA A 125 18.26 12.67 -10.17
CA ALA A 125 18.96 12.86 -11.42
C ALA A 125 18.06 13.33 -12.58
N TYR A 126 16.77 13.07 -12.49
CA TYR A 126 15.76 13.38 -13.54
C TYR A 126 14.73 14.41 -13.08
N SER A 127 14.71 14.74 -11.81
CA SER A 127 13.82 15.74 -11.24
C SER A 127 14.26 17.15 -11.63
N GLY A 128 13.34 17.95 -12.17
CA GLY A 128 13.60 19.35 -12.52
C GLY A 128 13.98 20.24 -11.34
N ILE A 129 13.71 19.80 -10.10
CA ILE A 129 14.03 20.50 -8.85
C ILE A 129 15.12 19.79 -8.03
N GLY A 130 15.73 18.73 -8.58
CA GLY A 130 16.84 18.00 -7.94
C GLY A 130 16.47 17.30 -6.64
N LYS A 131 15.20 16.90 -6.47
CA LYS A 131 14.69 16.18 -5.28
C LYS A 131 14.33 14.74 -5.61
N GLU A 132 14.54 13.86 -4.63
CA GLU A 132 14.07 12.48 -4.65
C GLU A 132 12.54 12.40 -4.51
N TRP A 133 11.98 11.21 -4.80
CA TRP A 133 10.54 10.98 -4.71
C TRP A 133 10.03 11.24 -3.28
N TYR A 134 10.72 10.70 -2.28
CA TYR A 134 10.32 10.84 -0.88
C TYR A 134 10.33 12.29 -0.40
N GLU A 135 11.28 13.11 -0.89
CA GLU A 135 11.34 14.55 -0.58
C GLU A 135 10.14 15.30 -1.18
N GLN A 136 9.70 14.89 -2.37
CA GLN A 136 8.57 15.49 -3.06
C GLN A 136 7.22 15.02 -2.46
N ALA A 137 7.11 13.76 -2.06
CA ALA A 137 5.96 13.23 -1.31
C ALA A 137 5.83 13.93 0.05
N GLY A 138 6.95 14.18 0.74
CA GLY A 138 6.98 14.96 1.98
C GLY A 138 6.48 16.40 1.77
N ALA A 139 6.91 17.07 0.70
CA ALA A 139 6.45 18.42 0.37
C ALA A 139 4.93 18.46 0.07
N LEU A 140 4.39 17.42 -0.57
CA LEU A 140 2.94 17.28 -0.75
C LEU A 140 2.24 17.11 0.61
N ALA A 141 2.77 16.26 1.49
CA ALA A 141 2.20 16.02 2.82
C ALA A 141 2.16 17.32 3.65
N ASP A 142 3.24 18.09 3.63
CA ASP A 142 3.31 19.38 4.32
C ASP A 142 2.30 20.40 3.76
N TYR A 143 2.13 20.41 2.43
CA TYR A 143 1.21 21.33 1.76
C TYR A 143 -0.26 21.05 2.07
N VAL A 144 -0.65 19.78 2.17
CA VAL A 144 -2.05 19.39 2.42
C VAL A 144 -2.42 19.34 3.91
N ALA A 145 -1.46 19.49 4.81
CA ALA A 145 -1.71 19.51 6.24
C ALA A 145 -2.70 20.65 6.62
N GLY A 146 -3.68 20.33 7.46
CA GLY A 146 -4.75 21.24 7.86
C GLY A 146 -5.89 21.37 6.85
N MET A 147 -5.80 20.75 5.68
CA MET A 147 -6.88 20.75 4.68
C MET A 147 -7.93 19.66 4.98
N THR A 148 -9.15 19.90 4.53
CA THR A 148 -10.22 18.89 4.45
C THR A 148 -10.06 18.05 3.18
N ALA A 149 -10.71 16.88 3.11
CA ALA A 149 -10.73 16.02 1.91
C ALA A 149 -11.21 16.79 0.66
N ALA A 150 -12.21 17.66 0.81
CA ALA A 150 -12.74 18.49 -0.28
C ALA A 150 -11.73 19.54 -0.76
N GLU A 151 -10.97 20.17 0.15
CA GLU A 151 -9.90 21.12 -0.21
C GLU A 151 -8.76 20.40 -0.93
N ILE A 152 -8.38 19.18 -0.50
CA ILE A 152 -7.34 18.36 -1.14
C ILE A 152 -7.74 17.95 -2.56
N THR A 153 -8.95 17.43 -2.75
CA THR A 153 -9.44 17.07 -4.10
C THR A 153 -9.67 18.28 -5.00
N GLY A 154 -9.80 19.48 -4.43
CA GLY A 154 -9.90 20.74 -5.14
C GLY A 154 -8.55 21.32 -5.59
N ILE A 155 -7.41 20.73 -5.26
CA ILE A 155 -6.11 21.19 -5.70
C ILE A 155 -6.02 21.09 -7.23
N ALA A 156 -5.74 22.24 -7.88
CA ALA A 156 -5.68 22.31 -9.34
C ALA A 156 -4.42 21.58 -9.86
N VAL A 157 -4.64 20.70 -10.84
CA VAL A 157 -3.58 19.98 -11.56
C VAL A 157 -3.62 20.29 -13.06
N GLY A 158 -2.46 20.27 -13.70
CA GLY A 158 -2.31 20.41 -15.14
C GLY A 158 -2.62 19.09 -15.88
N GLU A 159 -2.53 19.15 -17.23
CA GLU A 159 -2.72 17.97 -18.09
C GLU A 159 -1.68 16.86 -17.82
N ASP A 160 -0.54 17.19 -17.26
CA ASP A 160 0.52 16.25 -16.85
C ASP A 160 0.32 15.69 -15.43
N GLY A 161 -0.82 15.98 -14.80
CA GLY A 161 -1.16 15.52 -13.45
C GLY A 161 -0.41 16.23 -12.32
N LYS A 162 0.44 17.21 -12.63
CA LYS A 162 1.20 17.96 -11.61
C LYS A 162 0.39 19.13 -11.08
N ALA A 163 0.71 19.56 -9.86
CA ALA A 163 0.11 20.79 -9.32
C ALA A 163 0.35 21.99 -10.24
N THR A 164 -0.58 22.94 -10.25
CA THR A 164 -0.40 24.23 -10.91
C THR A 164 -0.05 25.35 -9.93
N ASP A 165 -0.20 25.10 -8.64
CA ASP A 165 0.18 26.04 -7.57
C ASP A 165 1.70 26.17 -7.45
N ALA A 166 2.20 27.41 -7.43
CA ALA A 166 3.63 27.68 -7.46
C ALA A 166 4.35 27.29 -6.15
N ASP A 167 3.67 27.40 -5.01
CA ASP A 167 4.23 27.06 -3.71
C ASP A 167 4.44 25.54 -3.64
N LEU A 168 3.44 24.75 -4.04
CA LEU A 168 3.57 23.29 -4.10
C LEU A 168 4.61 22.86 -5.14
N LEU A 169 4.63 23.47 -6.35
CA LEU A 169 5.59 23.16 -7.41
C LEU A 169 7.05 23.39 -7.00
N SER A 170 7.30 24.32 -6.08
CA SER A 170 8.65 24.55 -5.55
C SER A 170 9.22 23.36 -4.78
N GLY A 171 8.35 22.49 -4.27
CA GLY A 171 8.69 21.32 -3.46
C GLY A 171 8.34 19.99 -4.10
N CYS A 172 7.34 19.93 -4.98
CA CYS A 172 6.76 18.73 -5.54
C CYS A 172 6.39 18.94 -7.01
N THR A 173 7.09 18.25 -7.92
CA THR A 173 6.87 18.26 -9.37
C THR A 173 6.48 16.91 -9.93
N ILE A 174 6.21 15.92 -9.07
CA ILE A 174 5.64 14.63 -9.48
C ILE A 174 4.15 14.81 -9.83
N ALA A 175 3.60 13.91 -10.63
CA ALA A 175 2.17 13.86 -10.88
C ALA A 175 1.46 13.46 -9.57
N ILE A 176 0.50 14.28 -9.13
CA ILE A 176 -0.24 14.08 -7.89
C ILE A 176 -1.73 13.83 -8.13
N ALA A 177 -2.19 13.92 -9.37
CA ALA A 177 -3.59 13.80 -9.72
C ALA A 177 -4.27 12.56 -9.12
N ASP A 178 -3.58 11.42 -9.11
CA ASP A 178 -4.10 10.16 -8.57
C ASP A 178 -3.93 10.07 -7.03
N TYR A 179 -3.01 10.83 -6.46
CA TYR A 179 -2.79 10.82 -5.00
C TYR A 179 -3.86 11.62 -4.24
N LEU A 180 -4.36 12.72 -4.84
CA LEU A 180 -5.34 13.58 -4.18
C LEU A 180 -6.64 12.84 -3.82
N PRO A 181 -7.30 12.09 -4.74
CA PRO A 181 -8.47 11.30 -4.40
C PRO A 181 -8.16 10.14 -3.43
N LEU A 182 -6.95 9.55 -3.49
CA LEU A 182 -6.55 8.50 -2.57
C LEU A 182 -6.40 9.04 -1.13
N ILE A 183 -5.76 10.20 -0.96
CA ILE A 183 -5.65 10.88 0.34
C ILE A 183 -7.04 11.20 0.89
N ALA A 184 -7.92 11.75 0.05
CA ALA A 184 -9.30 12.04 0.45
C ALA A 184 -10.05 10.77 0.87
N ALA A 185 -9.89 9.66 0.14
CA ALA A 185 -10.49 8.38 0.49
C ALA A 185 -9.97 7.84 1.84
N ALA A 186 -8.67 8.01 2.13
CA ALA A 186 -8.12 7.66 3.44
C ALA A 186 -8.73 8.53 4.57
N MET A 187 -8.94 9.82 4.31
CA MET A 187 -9.58 10.73 5.29
C MET A 187 -11.04 10.39 5.53
N ASP A 188 -11.80 10.15 4.46
CA ASP A 188 -13.23 9.81 4.52
C ASP A 188 -13.46 8.46 5.22
N GLY A 189 -12.53 7.52 5.06
CA GLY A 189 -12.53 6.21 5.71
C GLY A 189 -11.90 6.18 7.10
N ALA A 190 -11.45 7.33 7.64
CA ALA A 190 -10.74 7.38 8.91
C ALA A 190 -11.66 7.02 10.11
N GLN A 191 -11.12 6.22 11.02
CA GLN A 191 -11.83 5.64 12.16
C GLN A 191 -11.22 6.09 13.48
N ASP A 192 -12.06 6.23 14.51
CA ASP A 192 -11.63 6.41 15.88
C ASP A 192 -11.14 5.07 16.44
N LEU A 193 -9.83 4.91 16.48
CA LEU A 193 -9.14 3.69 16.91
C LEU A 193 -8.25 3.93 18.14
N GLY A 194 -8.28 5.13 18.72
CA GLY A 194 -7.53 5.49 19.92
C GLY A 194 -6.31 6.37 19.67
N ALA A 195 -6.10 6.90 18.46
CA ALA A 195 -5.07 7.89 18.19
C ALA A 195 -5.41 9.24 18.86
N GLU A 196 -4.41 9.93 19.40
CA GLU A 196 -4.55 11.20 20.10
C GLU A 196 -3.62 12.28 19.54
N ALA A 197 -3.90 13.53 19.85
CA ALA A 197 -3.05 14.65 19.46
C ALA A 197 -1.64 14.51 20.09
N GLY A 198 -0.63 14.57 19.24
CA GLY A 198 0.77 14.36 19.60
C GLY A 198 1.30 12.96 19.29
N ASP A 199 0.43 12.05 18.87
CA ASP A 199 0.87 10.78 18.32
C ASP A 199 1.57 10.98 16.98
N THR A 200 2.47 10.06 16.65
CA THR A 200 3.18 10.01 15.37
C THR A 200 2.59 8.91 14.49
N LEU A 201 2.28 9.23 13.25
CA LEU A 201 1.80 8.28 12.25
C LEU A 201 2.95 7.58 11.53
N GLY A 202 2.81 6.28 11.30
CA GLY A 202 3.64 5.48 10.40
C GLY A 202 2.80 4.76 9.35
N LEU A 203 3.39 4.53 8.19
CA LEU A 203 2.86 3.67 7.13
C LEU A 203 3.91 2.59 6.82
N GLY A 204 3.54 1.33 7.00
CA GLY A 204 4.40 0.20 6.62
C GLY A 204 3.77 -0.61 5.51
N ILE A 205 4.58 -0.99 4.52
CA ILE A 205 4.18 -1.79 3.38
C ILE A 205 5.08 -3.02 3.30
N GLN A 206 4.48 -4.20 3.41
CA GLN A 206 5.14 -5.49 3.23
C GLN A 206 4.58 -6.16 1.99
N THR A 207 5.44 -6.35 0.98
CA THR A 207 5.07 -7.07 -0.24
C THR A 207 5.85 -8.37 -0.34
N VAL A 208 5.16 -9.44 -0.67
CA VAL A 208 5.73 -10.77 -0.90
C VAL A 208 5.26 -11.34 -2.24
N LEU A 209 6.01 -12.29 -2.78
CA LEU A 209 5.52 -13.11 -3.87
C LEU A 209 4.41 -14.01 -3.33
N GLY A 210 3.18 -13.79 -3.80
CA GLY A 210 1.99 -14.52 -3.36
C GLY A 210 1.83 -15.89 -4.08
N ASP A 211 0.59 -16.38 -4.09
CA ASP A 211 0.24 -17.65 -4.74
C ASP A 211 0.41 -17.56 -6.26
N SER A 212 1.63 -17.83 -6.69
CA SER A 212 2.08 -17.71 -8.07
C SER A 212 2.25 -19.08 -8.71
N ALA A 213 1.96 -19.20 -10.00
CA ALA A 213 2.06 -20.44 -10.78
C ALA A 213 2.68 -20.17 -12.15
N ALA A 214 3.59 -21.05 -12.59
CA ALA A 214 4.14 -21.01 -13.93
C ALA A 214 3.05 -21.25 -15.00
N ALA A 215 3.22 -20.66 -16.17
CA ALA A 215 2.40 -20.97 -17.33
C ALA A 215 2.73 -22.36 -17.90
N THR A 216 1.75 -22.98 -18.52
CA THR A 216 1.90 -24.27 -19.22
C THR A 216 1.37 -24.17 -20.65
N ALA A 217 1.59 -25.19 -21.46
CA ALA A 217 1.01 -25.23 -22.81
C ALA A 217 -0.54 -25.25 -22.81
N GLU A 218 -1.15 -25.55 -21.67
CA GLU A 218 -2.61 -25.75 -21.51
C GLU A 218 -3.27 -24.63 -20.68
N GLY A 219 -2.48 -23.73 -20.06
CA GLY A 219 -3.02 -22.67 -19.19
C GLY A 219 -2.05 -21.54 -18.90
N GLU A 220 -2.61 -20.37 -18.68
CA GLU A 220 -1.87 -19.18 -18.29
C GLU A 220 -1.19 -19.36 -16.93
N GLY A 221 -0.04 -18.76 -16.78
CA GLY A 221 0.64 -18.55 -15.51
C GLY A 221 0.03 -17.37 -14.74
N ARG A 222 0.36 -17.32 -13.47
CA ARG A 222 -0.04 -16.23 -12.58
C ARG A 222 1.16 -15.77 -11.76
N ALA A 223 1.57 -14.53 -11.94
CA ALA A 223 2.53 -13.84 -11.08
C ALA A 223 1.72 -12.98 -10.10
N GLN A 224 1.62 -13.40 -8.85
CA GLN A 224 0.85 -12.69 -7.85
C GLN A 224 1.79 -12.06 -6.82
N THR A 225 1.57 -10.79 -6.51
CA THR A 225 2.17 -10.14 -5.36
C THR A 225 1.10 -9.82 -4.34
N ASP A 226 1.39 -10.12 -3.07
CA ASP A 226 0.53 -9.82 -1.94
C ASP A 226 1.15 -8.67 -1.16
N THR A 227 0.46 -7.54 -1.14
CA THR A 227 0.92 -6.30 -0.48
C THR A 227 0.07 -6.03 0.75
N THR A 228 0.66 -6.17 1.92
CA THR A 228 0.06 -5.86 3.22
C THR A 228 0.50 -4.48 3.68
N LEU A 229 -0.46 -3.68 4.12
CA LEU A 229 -0.28 -2.30 4.53
C LEU A 229 -0.72 -2.12 5.98
N ALA A 230 0.01 -1.32 6.75
CA ALA A 230 -0.35 -0.94 8.11
C ALA A 230 -0.20 0.57 8.30
N ALA A 231 -1.31 1.25 8.65
CA ALA A 231 -1.28 2.59 9.22
C ALA A 231 -1.27 2.46 10.74
N VAL A 232 -0.24 2.99 11.38
CA VAL A 232 -0.03 2.83 12.83
C VAL A 232 0.24 4.20 13.44
N SER A 233 -0.50 4.56 14.49
CA SER A 233 -0.12 5.69 15.35
C SER A 233 0.55 5.17 16.62
N ARG A 234 1.48 5.97 17.14
CA ARG A 234 2.20 5.69 18.39
C ARG A 234 2.32 6.93 19.25
N ASP A 235 2.25 6.73 20.55
CA ASP A 235 2.50 7.79 21.53
C ASP A 235 4.00 8.13 21.64
N ALA A 236 4.31 9.16 22.44
CA ALA A 236 5.69 9.55 22.71
C ALA A 236 6.51 8.47 23.45
N GLY A 237 5.86 7.49 24.07
CA GLY A 237 6.48 6.34 24.72
C GLY A 237 6.79 5.20 23.75
N GLY A 238 6.30 5.28 22.51
CA GLY A 238 6.46 4.26 21.48
C GLY A 238 5.42 3.13 21.57
N SER A 239 4.34 3.33 22.33
CA SER A 239 3.22 2.39 22.38
C SER A 239 2.25 2.66 21.23
N ILE A 240 1.77 1.62 20.58
CA ILE A 240 0.77 1.72 19.50
C ILE A 240 -0.54 2.23 20.09
N THR A 241 -1.04 3.34 19.59
CA THR A 241 -2.32 3.93 19.99
C THR A 241 -3.45 3.56 19.04
N SER A 242 -3.14 3.41 17.74
CA SER A 242 -4.08 2.89 16.76
C SER A 242 -3.38 2.06 15.70
N CYS A 243 -4.12 1.14 15.07
CA CYS A 243 -3.64 0.38 13.92
C CYS A 243 -4.78 0.07 12.96
N LEU A 244 -4.54 0.23 11.67
CA LEU A 244 -5.43 -0.16 10.59
C LEU A 244 -4.63 -0.93 9.54
N ILE A 245 -5.11 -2.14 9.18
CA ILE A 245 -4.41 -3.04 8.25
C ILE A 245 -5.27 -3.30 7.02
N ASP A 246 -4.66 -3.29 5.85
CA ASP A 246 -5.28 -3.74 4.60
C ASP A 246 -4.31 -4.64 3.82
N CYS A 247 -4.82 -5.33 2.80
CA CYS A 247 -4.01 -6.18 1.93
C CYS A 247 -4.59 -6.18 0.51
N VAL A 248 -3.70 -6.08 -0.48
CA VAL A 248 -4.04 -6.23 -1.89
C VAL A 248 -3.35 -7.46 -2.45
N GLN A 249 -4.08 -8.26 -3.20
CA GLN A 249 -3.55 -9.35 -4.01
C GLN A 249 -3.60 -8.93 -5.47
N ALA A 250 -2.44 -8.90 -6.13
CA ALA A 250 -2.30 -8.44 -7.51
C ALA A 250 -1.87 -9.62 -8.42
N PRO A 251 -2.81 -10.47 -8.87
CA PRO A 251 -2.52 -11.55 -9.81
C PRO A 251 -2.39 -11.00 -11.23
N ILE A 252 -1.25 -11.18 -11.87
CA ILE A 252 -0.99 -10.80 -13.25
C ILE A 252 -0.80 -12.06 -14.08
N ALA A 253 -1.64 -12.25 -15.10
CA ALA A 253 -1.59 -13.40 -16.00
C ALA A 253 -0.50 -13.22 -17.07
N PHE A 254 0.13 -14.32 -17.46
CA PHE A 254 1.10 -14.40 -18.55
C PHE A 254 1.01 -15.77 -19.25
N ASP A 255 1.44 -15.85 -20.50
CA ASP A 255 1.39 -17.10 -21.26
C ASP A 255 2.68 -17.94 -21.16
N ALA A 256 2.66 -19.11 -21.82
CA ALA A 256 3.77 -20.06 -21.81
C ALA A 256 5.04 -19.54 -22.53
N GLN A 257 4.96 -18.41 -23.20
CA GLN A 257 6.08 -17.73 -23.84
C GLN A 257 6.57 -16.54 -23.00
N GLY A 258 5.96 -16.30 -21.84
CA GLY A 258 6.28 -15.20 -20.94
C GLY A 258 5.73 -13.84 -21.42
N ALA A 259 4.71 -13.85 -22.28
CA ALA A 259 4.02 -12.62 -22.66
C ALA A 259 2.93 -12.27 -21.64
N VAL A 260 2.91 -11.02 -21.18
CA VAL A 260 1.95 -10.53 -20.19
C VAL A 260 0.57 -10.41 -20.81
N GLN A 261 -0.44 -11.03 -20.18
CA GLN A 261 -1.82 -11.06 -20.66
C GLN A 261 -2.73 -10.08 -19.94
N THR A 262 -2.45 -9.73 -18.68
CA THR A 262 -3.21 -8.73 -17.93
C THR A 262 -2.93 -7.33 -18.48
N GLN A 263 -4.00 -6.60 -18.83
CA GLN A 263 -3.87 -5.24 -19.34
C GLN A 263 -3.31 -4.28 -18.28
N SER A 264 -2.41 -3.38 -18.71
CA SER A 264 -1.96 -2.28 -17.88
C SER A 264 -3.15 -1.40 -17.48
N GLY A 265 -3.20 -0.99 -16.21
CA GLY A 265 -4.32 -0.24 -15.63
C GLY A 265 -5.44 -1.13 -15.08
N THR A 266 -5.33 -2.46 -15.16
CA THR A 266 -6.27 -3.35 -14.46
C THR A 266 -6.16 -3.09 -12.95
N GLU A 267 -7.27 -2.75 -12.32
CA GLU A 267 -7.34 -2.46 -10.87
C GLU A 267 -7.47 -3.74 -10.06
N PHE A 268 -6.84 -3.75 -8.88
CA PHE A 268 -6.94 -4.82 -7.89
C PHE A 268 -7.59 -4.26 -6.62
N VAL A 269 -8.72 -4.84 -6.25
CA VAL A 269 -9.48 -4.44 -5.05
C VAL A 269 -8.80 -4.98 -3.80
N SER A 270 -8.63 -4.14 -2.77
CA SER A 270 -8.09 -4.59 -1.49
C SER A 270 -9.08 -5.49 -0.74
N LYS A 271 -8.57 -6.32 0.15
CA LYS A 271 -9.41 -7.24 0.94
C LYS A 271 -10.38 -6.48 1.84
N ARG A 272 -9.95 -5.34 2.37
CA ARG A 272 -10.80 -4.51 3.20
C ARG A 272 -11.89 -3.82 2.35
N ALA A 273 -11.55 -3.32 1.17
CA ALA A 273 -12.53 -2.74 0.26
C ALA A 273 -13.52 -3.78 -0.30
N ALA A 274 -13.09 -5.02 -0.52
CA ALA A 274 -13.98 -6.12 -0.89
C ALA A 274 -14.96 -6.49 0.26
N GLY A 275 -14.56 -6.26 1.53
CA GLY A 275 -15.41 -6.52 2.67
C GLY A 275 -15.95 -7.95 2.69
N ASP A 276 -17.28 -8.10 2.82
CA ASP A 276 -17.94 -9.41 2.84
C ASP A 276 -17.87 -10.14 1.47
N GLU A 277 -17.62 -9.42 0.37
CA GLU A 277 -17.47 -10.02 -0.97
C GLU A 277 -16.16 -10.79 -1.11
N TYR A 278 -15.16 -10.56 -0.23
CA TYR A 278 -13.94 -11.37 -0.18
C TYR A 278 -14.27 -12.83 0.17
N GLY A 279 -15.33 -13.08 0.95
CA GLY A 279 -15.93 -14.39 1.15
C GLY A 279 -15.15 -15.31 2.08
N MET A 280 -14.24 -14.80 2.90
CA MET A 280 -13.45 -15.62 3.83
C MET A 280 -14.33 -16.26 4.93
N LYS A 281 -15.39 -15.60 5.32
CA LYS A 281 -16.28 -16.02 6.40
C LYS A 281 -16.76 -17.47 6.27
N GLU A 282 -17.02 -17.91 5.04
CA GLU A 282 -17.48 -19.27 4.75
C GLU A 282 -16.41 -20.34 5.01
N TYR A 283 -15.14 -19.96 4.90
CA TYR A 283 -13.98 -20.86 5.05
C TYR A 283 -13.24 -20.65 6.37
N SER A 284 -13.56 -19.57 7.09
CA SER A 284 -12.95 -19.25 8.38
C SER A 284 -13.48 -20.16 9.48
N GLY A 285 -12.59 -20.82 10.22
CA GLY A 285 -12.97 -21.65 11.36
C GLY A 285 -13.68 -20.91 12.50
N ILE A 286 -13.63 -19.58 12.50
CA ILE A 286 -14.28 -18.70 13.48
C ILE A 286 -15.43 -17.88 12.87
N GLY A 287 -15.80 -18.12 11.60
CA GLY A 287 -16.90 -17.47 10.91
C GLY A 287 -16.74 -15.95 10.76
N ARG A 288 -15.50 -15.48 10.56
CA ARG A 288 -15.18 -14.06 10.36
C ARG A 288 -14.57 -13.79 9.01
N GLU A 289 -14.87 -12.61 8.46
CA GLU A 289 -14.23 -12.09 7.26
C GLU A 289 -12.77 -11.70 7.51
N TRP A 290 -12.02 -11.49 6.42
CA TRP A 290 -10.60 -11.12 6.51
C TRP A 290 -10.40 -9.82 7.28
N TYR A 291 -11.19 -8.79 6.97
CA TYR A 291 -11.07 -7.49 7.62
C TYR A 291 -11.42 -7.55 9.11
N GLU A 292 -12.38 -8.39 9.51
CA GLU A 292 -12.72 -8.59 10.92
C GLU A 292 -11.57 -9.24 11.70
N GLN A 293 -10.81 -10.12 11.04
CA GLN A 293 -9.65 -10.78 11.63
C GLN A 293 -8.43 -9.83 11.68
N ALA A 294 -8.22 -9.00 10.64
CA ALA A 294 -7.23 -7.94 10.64
C ALA A 294 -7.49 -6.90 11.75
N ASP A 295 -8.77 -6.53 11.95
CA ASP A 295 -9.18 -5.64 13.06
C ASP A 295 -8.95 -6.26 14.44
N ALA A 296 -9.14 -7.58 14.56
CA ALA A 296 -8.84 -8.30 15.80
C ALA A 296 -7.35 -8.29 16.12
N PHE A 297 -6.49 -8.46 15.10
CA PHE A 297 -5.04 -8.32 15.25
C PHE A 297 -4.66 -6.87 15.63
N ALA A 298 -5.21 -5.87 14.94
CA ALA A 298 -4.94 -4.46 15.21
C ALA A 298 -5.31 -4.08 16.67
N ARG A 299 -6.48 -4.52 17.15
CA ARG A 299 -6.89 -4.34 18.56
C ARG A 299 -5.96 -5.06 19.54
N PHE A 300 -5.49 -6.26 19.20
CA PHE A 300 -4.58 -7.03 20.06
C PHE A 300 -3.22 -6.35 20.25
N ILE A 301 -2.74 -5.63 19.24
CA ILE A 301 -1.44 -4.94 19.31
C ILE A 301 -1.55 -3.51 19.87
N THR A 302 -2.74 -2.93 19.97
CA THR A 302 -2.92 -1.60 20.59
C THR A 302 -2.45 -1.62 22.05
N GLY A 303 -1.69 -0.62 22.45
CA GLY A 303 -1.03 -0.51 23.76
C GLY A 303 0.31 -1.23 23.86
N LYS A 304 0.72 -1.98 22.83
CA LYS A 304 2.03 -2.68 22.80
C LYS A 304 3.12 -1.82 22.16
N SER A 305 4.34 -2.09 22.57
CA SER A 305 5.55 -1.62 21.88
C SER A 305 5.86 -2.49 20.66
N ILE A 306 6.70 -1.99 19.74
CA ILE A 306 7.13 -2.79 18.57
C ILE A 306 7.86 -4.08 18.98
N GLY A 307 8.65 -4.06 20.04
CA GLY A 307 9.31 -5.27 20.54
C GLY A 307 8.35 -6.35 21.02
N GLU A 308 7.18 -5.97 21.56
CA GLU A 308 6.14 -6.93 21.94
C GLU A 308 5.39 -7.45 20.71
N VAL A 309 5.20 -6.62 19.66
CA VAL A 309 4.56 -7.05 18.41
C VAL A 309 5.45 -8.04 17.64
N THR A 310 6.73 -7.72 17.46
CA THR A 310 7.69 -8.63 16.79
C THR A 310 7.97 -9.89 17.60
N GLY A 311 7.70 -9.86 18.91
CA GLY A 311 7.80 -11.01 19.82
C GLY A 311 6.56 -11.91 19.82
N ILE A 312 5.50 -11.62 19.04
CA ILE A 312 4.33 -12.49 18.93
C ILE A 312 4.77 -13.84 18.35
N ALA A 313 4.54 -14.91 19.11
CA ALA A 313 4.89 -16.25 18.66
C ALA A 313 3.92 -16.71 17.54
N VAL A 314 4.52 -17.19 16.44
CA VAL A 314 3.80 -17.76 15.29
C VAL A 314 4.19 -19.20 15.08
N GLY A 315 3.23 -20.02 14.68
CA GLY A 315 3.44 -21.43 14.31
C GLY A 315 4.02 -21.57 12.88
N GLU A 316 4.28 -22.81 12.48
CA GLU A 316 4.78 -23.12 11.13
C GLU A 316 3.80 -22.72 10.01
N ASP A 317 2.52 -22.59 10.33
CA ASP A 317 1.45 -22.12 9.43
C ASP A 317 1.31 -20.58 9.39
N GLY A 318 2.23 -19.85 10.03
CA GLY A 318 2.24 -18.41 10.10
C GLY A 318 1.17 -17.78 11.02
N LYS A 319 0.35 -18.60 11.66
CA LYS A 319 -0.69 -18.12 12.60
C LYS A 319 -0.10 -17.89 13.98
N SER A 320 -0.72 -16.98 14.73
CA SER A 320 -0.33 -16.80 16.14
C SER A 320 -0.59 -18.06 16.95
N THR A 321 0.24 -18.30 17.95
CA THR A 321 0.01 -19.34 18.98
C THR A 321 -0.61 -18.75 20.25
N ASP A 322 -0.81 -17.43 20.32
CA ASP A 322 -1.47 -16.74 21.42
C ASP A 322 -2.99 -17.01 21.41
N ALA A 323 -3.53 -17.52 22.50
CA ALA A 323 -4.94 -17.93 22.58
C ALA A 323 -5.91 -16.73 22.48
N ASP A 324 -5.52 -15.55 23.01
CA ASP A 324 -6.35 -14.36 22.98
C ASP A 324 -6.45 -13.84 21.54
N LEU A 325 -5.33 -13.80 20.83
CA LEU A 325 -5.31 -13.41 19.42
C LEU A 325 -6.05 -14.42 18.54
N LEU A 326 -5.84 -15.73 18.74
CA LEU A 326 -6.53 -16.80 18.00
C LEU A 326 -8.06 -16.77 18.14
N SER A 327 -8.59 -16.25 19.24
CA SER A 327 -10.04 -16.07 19.41
C SER A 327 -10.66 -15.12 18.39
N GLY A 328 -9.86 -14.23 17.80
CA GLY A 328 -10.28 -13.20 16.87
C GLY A 328 -9.63 -13.25 15.50
N CYS A 329 -8.44 -13.85 15.38
CA CYS A 329 -7.62 -13.89 14.17
C CYS A 329 -6.96 -15.27 14.04
N THR A 330 -7.37 -16.03 13.04
CA THR A 330 -6.86 -17.38 12.74
C THR A 330 -6.14 -17.46 11.40
N ILE A 331 -5.90 -16.33 10.76
CA ILE A 331 -5.09 -16.21 9.54
C ILE A 331 -3.60 -16.03 9.88
N ALA A 332 -2.73 -16.21 8.90
CA ALA A 332 -1.31 -15.91 9.04
C ALA A 332 -1.12 -14.41 9.37
N VAL A 333 -0.27 -14.12 10.35
CA VAL A 333 -0.03 -12.75 10.85
C VAL A 333 1.39 -12.25 10.60
N GLY A 334 2.23 -13.05 9.93
CA GLY A 334 3.64 -12.69 9.67
C GLY A 334 3.76 -11.38 8.90
N ASP A 335 3.00 -11.22 7.81
CA ASP A 335 3.02 -9.99 7.00
C ASP A 335 2.40 -8.80 7.74
N PHE A 336 1.43 -9.02 8.64
CA PHE A 336 0.88 -7.97 9.51
C PHE A 336 1.95 -7.44 10.46
N ILE A 337 2.68 -8.35 11.11
CA ILE A 337 3.79 -8.00 12.01
C ILE A 337 4.86 -7.23 11.25
N ALA A 338 5.25 -7.71 10.06
CA ALA A 338 6.27 -7.06 9.24
C ALA A 338 5.82 -5.66 8.75
N ALA A 339 4.55 -5.49 8.35
CA ALA A 339 4.03 -4.18 7.97
C ALA A 339 3.97 -3.22 9.17
N VAL A 340 3.56 -3.70 10.35
CA VAL A 340 3.58 -2.89 11.58
C VAL A 340 5.00 -2.51 11.97
N GLU A 341 5.98 -3.43 11.86
CA GLU A 341 7.39 -3.14 12.14
C GLU A 341 7.91 -2.02 11.24
N LYS A 342 7.63 -2.07 9.94
CA LYS A 342 7.98 -1.02 8.98
C LYS A 342 7.30 0.32 9.30
N ALA A 343 6.04 0.30 9.73
CA ALA A 343 5.31 1.51 10.13
C ALA A 343 5.88 2.17 11.39
N MET A 344 6.55 1.40 12.23
CA MET A 344 7.11 1.85 13.51
C MET A 344 8.60 2.21 13.44
N ALA A 345 9.26 2.00 12.28
CA ALA A 345 10.67 2.26 12.02
C ALA A 345 11.08 3.75 12.10
#